data_7af9265c23701352433e7caae8607eaf
#
_entry.id   7af9265c23701352433e7caae8607eaf
#
_cell.length_a   1.000
_cell.length_b   1.000
_cell.length_c   1.000
_cell.angle_alpha   90.00
_cell.angle_beta   90.00
_cell.angle_gamma   90.00
#
_symmetry.space_group_name_H-M   'P 1'
#
loop_
_entity.id
_entity.type
_entity.pdbx_description
1 polymer ?
#
loop_
_entity_poly.entity_id
_entity_poly.type
_entity_poly.pdbx_seq_one_letter_code
_entity_poly.pdbx_strand_id
1 'polypeptide(L)'
;RNEKKPKGIPVDIDWKSIIHPAYAMMLSFFSKPVEVDTAISDIAEFFSLPKDKIADFVMHIINATECWHTTLSGFESGFPRKLIIPEGSHSDNKVEYKPEDFKFRKLDYETLRMLTSPLSIVWMPNNNCHTACEYCYADRSRHNHVFSLDKIEKFVRDAAHSGIVEILLTGGDFFENPYWKEILEILRREGYNIELVSTKKPLSRIELEEFKKYGVRLQISIDTLSDNIAHKLLHVNPGYTSCIKEMLRNANDLGVDFQIATVLTNINDSIDNLEELYEFLNGLDRLSRWDVRIAFRSLYSKSDFDKIKSSRRSIEEVAAWVADRCD
;
A
#
# COMPACT_ATOMS: atom_id res chain seq x y z
N ARG A 1 2.15 14.48 13.07
CA ARG A 1 2.47 13.20 12.39
C ARG A 1 3.98 13.14 12.21
N ASN A 2 4.68 12.58 13.20
CA ASN A 2 6.08 12.23 13.03
C ASN A 2 6.18 10.95 12.20
N GLU A 3 5.92 11.07 10.91
CA GLU A 3 6.32 10.04 9.96
C GLU A 3 7.85 10.03 9.95
N LYS A 4 8.46 9.07 10.62
CA LYS A 4 9.85 8.73 10.38
C LYS A 4 9.93 8.23 8.93
N LYS A 5 10.21 9.15 7.99
CA LYS A 5 10.36 8.80 6.58
C LYS A 5 11.56 7.89 6.45
N PRO A 6 11.43 6.72 5.83
CA PRO A 6 12.58 5.91 5.47
C PRO A 6 13.52 6.78 4.65
N LYS A 7 14.80 6.84 5.03
CA LYS A 7 15.82 7.52 4.22
C LYS A 7 15.87 6.81 2.87
N GLY A 8 15.39 7.48 1.82
CA GLY A 8 15.49 6.98 0.45
C GLY A 8 14.17 6.79 -0.30
N ILE A 9 12.99 6.93 0.33
CA ILE A 9 11.72 6.96 -0.43
C ILE A 9 11.33 8.43 -0.67
N PRO A 10 11.46 8.93 -1.90
CA PRO A 10 11.26 10.35 -2.18
C PRO A 10 9.81 10.75 -2.41
N VAL A 11 8.86 9.82 -2.45
CA VAL A 11 7.45 10.04 -2.83
C VAL A 11 6.52 9.64 -1.69
N ASP A 12 5.48 10.45 -1.43
CA ASP A 12 4.34 10.04 -0.63
C ASP A 12 3.53 9.01 -1.45
N ILE A 13 3.87 7.73 -1.29
CA ILE A 13 3.26 6.62 -2.03
C ILE A 13 1.76 6.45 -1.77
N ASP A 14 1.26 7.01 -0.67
CA ASP A 14 -0.17 6.99 -0.36
C ASP A 14 -0.93 8.19 -0.97
N TRP A 15 -0.26 9.02 -1.78
CA TRP A 15 -0.88 10.19 -2.36
C TRP A 15 -1.55 9.85 -3.69
N LYS A 16 -2.85 10.06 -3.77
CA LYS A 16 -3.64 9.88 -5.00
C LYS A 16 -4.33 11.20 -5.34
N SER A 17 -4.26 11.62 -6.59
CA SER A 17 -4.94 12.79 -7.10
C SER A 17 -5.46 12.57 -8.50
N ILE A 18 -6.48 13.34 -8.83
CA ILE A 18 -6.97 13.46 -10.20
C ILE A 18 -6.34 14.73 -10.78
N ILE A 19 -5.68 14.61 -11.91
CA ILE A 19 -5.04 15.73 -12.60
C ILE A 19 -5.67 15.97 -13.97
N HIS A 20 -5.60 17.20 -14.47
CA HIS A 20 -6.03 17.50 -15.83
C HIS A 20 -5.17 16.70 -16.82
N PRO A 21 -5.76 16.11 -17.87
CA PRO A 21 -5.03 15.26 -18.82
C PRO A 21 -3.82 15.89 -19.48
N ALA A 22 -3.87 17.18 -19.74
CA ALA A 22 -2.71 17.90 -20.27
C ALA A 22 -1.47 17.76 -19.35
N TYR A 23 -1.68 17.75 -18.04
CA TYR A 23 -0.59 17.51 -17.10
C TYR A 23 -0.10 16.05 -17.12
N ALA A 24 -1.01 15.08 -17.25
CA ALA A 24 -0.62 13.70 -17.42
C ALA A 24 0.20 13.49 -18.70
N MET A 25 -0.19 14.14 -19.81
CA MET A 25 0.56 14.15 -21.04
C MET A 25 1.95 14.78 -20.88
N MET A 26 2.07 15.90 -20.15
CA MET A 26 3.38 16.52 -19.85
C MET A 26 4.26 15.61 -19.00
N LEU A 27 3.68 14.98 -17.96
CA LEU A 27 4.41 14.08 -17.06
C LEU A 27 4.87 12.80 -17.75
N SER A 28 4.19 12.34 -18.81
CA SER A 28 4.58 11.14 -19.55
C SER A 28 5.97 11.24 -20.19
N PHE A 29 6.46 12.44 -20.45
CA PHE A 29 7.83 12.66 -20.96
C PHE A 29 8.90 12.30 -19.91
N PHE A 30 8.52 12.17 -18.65
CA PHE A 30 9.39 11.74 -17.54
C PHE A 30 9.12 10.28 -17.12
N SER A 31 8.40 9.50 -17.91
CA SER A 31 8.16 8.07 -17.61
C SER A 31 9.43 7.21 -17.75
N LYS A 32 10.46 7.75 -18.39
CA LYS A 32 11.82 7.22 -18.45
C LYS A 32 12.83 8.29 -18.03
N PRO A 33 14.03 7.89 -17.61
CA PRO A 33 15.13 8.84 -17.42
C PRO A 33 15.35 9.69 -18.67
N VAL A 34 15.34 11.00 -18.51
CA VAL A 34 15.53 11.99 -19.58
C VAL A 34 16.21 13.22 -19.01
N GLU A 35 17.03 13.87 -19.82
CA GLU A 35 17.59 15.18 -19.48
C GLU A 35 16.47 16.23 -19.40
N VAL A 36 16.45 17.01 -18.32
CA VAL A 36 15.36 17.97 -18.03
C VAL A 36 15.15 18.97 -19.17
N ASP A 37 16.24 19.51 -19.73
CA ASP A 37 16.16 20.49 -20.83
C ASP A 37 15.63 19.86 -22.14
N THR A 38 15.92 18.58 -22.37
CA THR A 38 15.37 17.83 -23.49
C THR A 38 13.87 17.64 -23.31
N ALA A 39 13.44 17.16 -22.14
CA ALA A 39 12.02 16.98 -21.82
C ALA A 39 11.24 18.29 -21.94
N ILE A 40 11.78 19.41 -21.42
CA ILE A 40 11.16 20.73 -21.55
C ILE A 40 10.98 21.12 -23.03
N SER A 41 11.99 20.85 -23.86
CA SER A 41 11.93 21.17 -25.30
C SER A 41 10.88 20.33 -26.02
N ASP A 42 10.86 19.03 -25.77
CA ASP A 42 9.91 18.08 -26.38
C ASP A 42 8.46 18.39 -25.97
N ILE A 43 8.23 18.72 -24.68
CA ILE A 43 6.91 19.14 -24.19
C ILE A 43 6.48 20.45 -24.85
N ALA A 44 7.38 21.44 -24.94
CA ALA A 44 7.09 22.73 -25.56
C ALA A 44 6.70 22.58 -27.04
N GLU A 45 7.42 21.73 -27.77
CA GLU A 45 7.12 21.38 -29.15
C GLU A 45 5.77 20.66 -29.28
N PHE A 46 5.54 19.62 -28.47
CA PHE A 46 4.32 18.81 -28.50
C PHE A 46 3.06 19.66 -28.27
N PHE A 47 3.10 20.58 -27.30
CA PHE A 47 1.96 21.43 -26.96
C PHE A 47 1.93 22.75 -27.74
N SER A 48 2.95 23.04 -28.56
CA SER A 48 3.14 24.33 -29.23
C SER A 48 3.09 25.52 -28.24
N LEU A 49 3.72 25.35 -27.07
CA LEU A 49 3.78 26.32 -26.01
C LEU A 49 5.19 26.94 -25.88
N PRO A 50 5.31 28.19 -25.36
CA PRO A 50 6.61 28.78 -25.06
C PRO A 50 7.42 27.91 -24.07
N LYS A 51 8.71 27.73 -24.38
CA LYS A 51 9.62 26.88 -23.60
C LYS A 51 9.80 27.36 -22.16
N ASP A 52 9.78 28.66 -21.93
CA ASP A 52 9.87 29.30 -20.62
C ASP A 52 8.71 28.89 -19.70
N LYS A 53 7.48 28.84 -20.21
CA LYS A 53 6.30 28.39 -19.44
C LYS A 53 6.37 26.92 -19.06
N ILE A 54 6.88 26.09 -19.95
CA ILE A 54 7.08 24.66 -19.65
C ILE A 54 8.20 24.49 -18.62
N ALA A 55 9.28 25.25 -18.77
CA ALA A 55 10.39 25.23 -17.81
C ALA A 55 9.90 25.63 -16.40
N ASP A 56 9.11 26.68 -16.27
CA ASP A 56 8.54 27.12 -15.00
C ASP A 56 7.72 26.01 -14.34
N PHE A 57 6.85 25.34 -15.10
CA PHE A 57 6.04 24.22 -14.60
C PHE A 57 6.92 23.04 -14.15
N VAL A 58 7.84 22.59 -15.00
CA VAL A 58 8.71 21.43 -14.72
C VAL A 58 9.61 21.71 -13.52
N MET A 59 10.26 22.87 -13.48
CA MET A 59 11.13 23.24 -12.38
C MET A 59 10.37 23.43 -11.06
N HIS A 60 9.10 23.89 -11.14
CA HIS A 60 8.26 23.95 -9.95
C HIS A 60 8.01 22.55 -9.36
N ILE A 61 7.68 21.56 -10.20
CA ILE A 61 7.47 20.16 -9.75
C ILE A 61 8.76 19.55 -9.21
N ILE A 62 9.90 19.75 -9.86
CA ILE A 62 11.20 19.22 -9.42
C ILE A 62 11.59 19.77 -8.05
N ASN A 63 11.38 21.08 -7.84
CA ASN A 63 11.80 21.78 -6.63
C ASN A 63 10.73 21.80 -5.53
N ALA A 64 9.54 21.21 -5.77
CA ALA A 64 8.45 21.25 -4.81
C ALA A 64 8.85 20.55 -3.48
N THR A 65 8.75 21.30 -2.39
CA THR A 65 8.95 20.83 -1.01
C THR A 65 7.65 20.43 -0.33
N GLU A 66 6.52 20.91 -0.87
CA GLU A 66 5.15 20.64 -0.40
C GLU A 66 4.26 20.22 -1.57
N CYS A 67 3.06 19.74 -1.27
CA CYS A 67 2.06 19.48 -2.30
C CYS A 67 1.66 20.78 -2.98
N TRP A 68 1.61 20.79 -4.31
CA TRP A 68 1.24 21.94 -5.10
C TRP A 68 -0.08 21.73 -5.82
N HIS A 69 -0.94 22.73 -5.80
CA HIS A 69 -2.23 22.72 -6.47
C HIS A 69 -2.28 23.83 -7.53
N THR A 70 -2.85 23.51 -8.68
CA THR A 70 -3.06 24.46 -9.77
C THR A 70 -4.35 24.17 -10.50
N THR A 71 -4.87 25.16 -11.20
CA THR A 71 -6.13 25.06 -11.95
C THR A 71 -5.88 25.28 -13.44
N LEU A 72 -6.36 24.35 -14.27
CA LEU A 72 -6.36 24.48 -15.72
C LEU A 72 -7.79 24.31 -16.25
N SER A 73 -8.30 25.29 -17.00
CA SER A 73 -9.66 25.27 -17.55
C SER A 73 -10.76 25.00 -16.51
N GLY A 74 -10.59 25.52 -15.29
CA GLY A 74 -11.53 25.31 -14.18
C GLY A 74 -11.39 23.97 -13.46
N PHE A 75 -10.42 23.13 -13.86
CA PHE A 75 -10.13 21.85 -13.22
C PHE A 75 -8.91 21.99 -12.30
N GLU A 76 -9.12 21.74 -11.00
CA GLU A 76 -8.04 21.74 -10.01
C GLU A 76 -7.24 20.43 -10.09
N SER A 77 -5.93 20.56 -10.16
CA SER A 77 -4.97 19.45 -10.18
C SER A 77 -3.99 19.60 -9.03
N GLY A 78 -3.74 18.53 -8.30
CA GLY A 78 -2.76 18.51 -7.22
C GLY A 78 -1.57 17.64 -7.58
N PHE A 79 -0.38 18.05 -7.15
CA PHE A 79 0.87 17.35 -7.39
C PHE A 79 1.61 17.12 -6.09
N PRO A 80 2.07 15.88 -5.81
CA PRO A 80 2.89 15.63 -4.64
C PRO A 80 4.29 16.25 -4.83
N ARG A 81 4.95 16.51 -3.72
CA ARG A 81 6.38 16.87 -3.76
C ARG A 81 7.20 15.74 -4.37
N LYS A 82 8.29 16.06 -5.02
CA LYS A 82 9.25 15.09 -5.59
C LYS A 82 8.60 14.10 -6.57
N LEU A 83 7.67 14.56 -7.39
CA LEU A 83 7.04 13.77 -8.43
C LEU A 83 8.04 13.41 -9.55
N ILE A 84 8.95 14.33 -9.88
CA ILE A 84 10.08 14.10 -10.78
C ILE A 84 11.34 14.06 -9.93
N ILE A 85 12.11 12.97 -10.04
CA ILE A 85 13.26 12.69 -9.18
C ILE A 85 14.48 12.29 -10.04
N PRO A 86 15.72 12.47 -9.53
CA PRO A 86 16.92 12.01 -10.21
C PRO A 86 16.90 10.50 -10.49
N GLU A 87 17.49 10.10 -11.60
CA GLU A 87 17.71 8.69 -11.96
C GLU A 87 18.43 7.94 -10.82
N GLY A 88 18.09 6.67 -10.61
CA GLY A 88 18.67 5.83 -9.56
C GLY A 88 18.09 6.06 -8.16
N SER A 89 17.16 7.01 -8.00
CA SER A 89 16.50 7.26 -6.71
C SER A 89 15.36 6.28 -6.41
N HIS A 90 14.96 5.48 -7.39
CA HIS A 90 13.87 4.50 -7.31
C HIS A 90 14.14 3.23 -8.12
N SER A 91 13.39 2.16 -7.80
CA SER A 91 13.35 0.96 -8.65
C SER A 91 12.75 1.33 -10.01
N ASP A 92 13.36 0.84 -11.07
CA ASP A 92 12.94 1.08 -12.46
C ASP A 92 11.45 0.80 -12.64
N ASN A 93 10.66 1.84 -12.85
CA ASN A 93 9.31 1.67 -13.34
C ASN A 93 9.41 1.23 -14.81
N LYS A 94 8.99 0.00 -15.12
CA LYS A 94 9.08 -0.56 -16.48
C LYS A 94 7.96 -0.07 -17.40
N VAL A 95 6.99 0.68 -16.88
CA VAL A 95 5.88 1.19 -17.67
C VAL A 95 6.27 2.50 -18.31
N GLU A 96 6.31 2.51 -19.63
CA GLU A 96 6.51 3.72 -20.42
C GLU A 96 5.16 4.27 -20.84
N TYR A 97 4.89 5.51 -20.46
CA TYR A 97 3.71 6.26 -20.91
C TYR A 97 4.08 7.21 -22.03
N LYS A 98 3.16 7.37 -23.00
CA LYS A 98 3.25 8.35 -24.08
C LYS A 98 2.14 9.40 -23.91
N PRO A 99 2.32 10.62 -24.41
CA PRO A 99 1.27 11.65 -24.36
C PRO A 99 -0.06 11.17 -24.94
N GLU A 100 -0.01 10.33 -25.99
CA GLU A 100 -1.19 9.77 -26.65
C GLU A 100 -2.04 8.90 -25.75
N ASP A 101 -1.47 8.27 -24.72
CA ASP A 101 -2.18 7.41 -23.77
C ASP A 101 -3.18 8.22 -22.94
N PHE A 102 -2.96 9.53 -22.81
CA PHE A 102 -3.79 10.46 -22.07
C PHE A 102 -4.67 11.35 -22.96
N LYS A 103 -4.68 11.13 -24.29
CA LYS A 103 -5.60 11.80 -25.20
C LYS A 103 -7.01 11.27 -24.97
N PHE A 104 -7.91 12.18 -24.65
CA PHE A 104 -9.33 11.86 -24.69
C PHE A 104 -10.06 12.86 -25.58
N ARG A 105 -11.01 12.31 -26.34
CA ARG A 105 -11.99 13.08 -27.07
C ARG A 105 -13.01 13.54 -26.02
N LYS A 106 -13.52 14.77 -26.17
CA LYS A 106 -14.55 15.42 -25.34
C LYS A 106 -15.11 14.53 -24.23
N LEU A 107 -14.83 14.85 -22.97
CA LEU A 107 -15.38 14.14 -21.81
C LEU A 107 -16.89 14.06 -21.93
N ASP A 108 -17.40 12.91 -22.36
CA ASP A 108 -18.78 12.57 -22.21
C ASP A 108 -18.94 12.01 -20.79
N TYR A 109 -19.37 12.88 -19.87
CA TYR A 109 -19.59 12.48 -18.46
C TYR A 109 -20.67 11.41 -18.31
N GLU A 110 -21.54 11.22 -19.31
CA GLU A 110 -22.52 10.13 -19.32
C GLU A 110 -21.82 8.80 -19.65
N THR A 111 -20.87 8.79 -20.56
CA THR A 111 -20.07 7.59 -20.88
C THR A 111 -19.07 7.26 -19.76
N LEU A 112 -18.52 8.24 -19.04
CA LEU A 112 -17.66 8.00 -17.88
C LEU A 112 -18.39 7.34 -16.69
N ARG A 113 -19.71 7.43 -16.63
CA ARG A 113 -20.51 6.71 -15.62
C ARG A 113 -20.63 5.23 -15.90
N MET A 114 -20.31 4.79 -17.11
CA MET A 114 -20.37 3.39 -17.50
C MET A 114 -18.95 2.87 -17.77
N LEU A 115 -18.16 2.74 -16.69
CA LEU A 115 -16.94 1.96 -16.76
C LEU A 115 -17.32 0.53 -17.14
N THR A 116 -16.76 0.02 -18.22
CA THR A 116 -16.98 -1.37 -18.68
C THR A 116 -16.26 -2.38 -17.78
N SER A 117 -15.32 -1.89 -16.96
CA SER A 117 -14.57 -2.66 -15.98
C SER A 117 -14.27 -1.79 -14.74
N PRO A 118 -14.06 -2.39 -13.56
CA PRO A 118 -13.61 -1.64 -12.39
C PRO A 118 -12.21 -1.07 -12.61
N LEU A 119 -11.94 0.10 -12.03
CA LEU A 119 -10.57 0.68 -12.04
C LEU A 119 -9.64 -0.05 -11.06
N SER A 120 -10.17 -0.48 -9.93
CA SER A 120 -9.43 -1.17 -8.88
C SER A 120 -10.16 -2.45 -8.47
N ILE A 121 -9.40 -3.49 -8.18
CA ILE A 121 -9.93 -4.74 -7.61
C ILE A 121 -9.15 -5.11 -6.36
N VAL A 122 -9.86 -5.73 -5.41
CA VAL A 122 -9.25 -6.39 -4.26
C VAL A 122 -9.17 -7.88 -4.56
N TRP A 123 -7.97 -8.39 -4.66
CA TRP A 123 -7.73 -9.79 -5.00
C TRP A 123 -7.26 -10.58 -3.78
N MET A 124 -7.95 -11.71 -3.55
CA MET A 124 -7.62 -12.69 -2.51
C MET A 124 -7.05 -13.95 -3.19
N PRO A 125 -5.72 -14.07 -3.36
CA PRO A 125 -5.12 -15.22 -4.05
C PRO A 125 -5.23 -16.53 -3.29
N ASN A 126 -5.53 -16.50 -2.01
CA ASN A 126 -5.81 -17.67 -1.16
C ASN A 126 -6.62 -17.31 0.09
N ASN A 127 -7.21 -18.32 0.73
CA ASN A 127 -7.90 -18.23 2.02
C ASN A 127 -7.11 -18.85 3.19
N ASN A 128 -5.89 -19.35 2.95
CA ASN A 128 -5.04 -19.85 4.02
C ASN A 128 -4.57 -18.71 4.90
N CYS A 129 -4.46 -18.99 6.18
CA CYS A 129 -3.94 -18.02 7.14
C CYS A 129 -3.19 -18.76 8.24
N HIS A 130 -2.09 -18.18 8.67
CA HIS A 130 -1.32 -18.67 9.80
C HIS A 130 -2.10 -18.60 11.13
N THR A 131 -3.09 -17.70 11.20
CA THR A 131 -3.91 -17.42 12.38
C THR A 131 -5.38 -17.70 12.12
N ALA A 132 -6.17 -17.81 13.19
CA ALA A 132 -7.62 -17.96 13.14
C ALA A 132 -8.32 -16.85 13.95
N CYS A 133 -8.00 -15.60 13.63
CA CYS A 133 -8.44 -14.40 14.37
C CYS A 133 -9.93 -14.40 14.68
N GLU A 134 -10.29 -14.08 15.94
CA GLU A 134 -11.68 -13.97 16.38
C GLU A 134 -12.47 -12.88 15.63
N TYR A 135 -11.79 -11.81 15.23
CA TYR A 135 -12.37 -10.66 14.51
C TYR A 135 -12.27 -10.78 12.98
N CYS A 136 -11.91 -11.97 12.43
CA CYS A 136 -11.68 -12.10 11.00
C CYS A 136 -12.89 -11.68 10.18
N TYR A 137 -12.68 -10.79 9.19
CA TYR A 137 -13.72 -10.31 8.29
C TYR A 137 -13.91 -11.21 7.05
N ALA A 138 -12.93 -12.11 6.79
CA ALA A 138 -12.91 -12.94 5.59
C ALA A 138 -13.83 -14.16 5.73
N ASP A 139 -14.37 -14.62 4.60
CA ASP A 139 -15.13 -15.87 4.52
C ASP A 139 -14.19 -17.06 4.69
N ARG A 140 -14.21 -17.63 5.90
CA ARG A 140 -13.40 -18.82 6.28
C ARG A 140 -14.11 -20.14 5.97
N SER A 141 -15.35 -20.11 5.51
CA SER A 141 -16.13 -21.31 5.19
C SER A 141 -15.75 -21.92 3.84
N ARG A 142 -15.13 -21.15 2.96
CA ARG A 142 -14.72 -21.61 1.63
C ARG A 142 -13.48 -22.48 1.71
N HIS A 143 -13.52 -23.59 0.97
CA HIS A 143 -12.33 -24.42 0.79
C HIS A 143 -11.24 -23.62 0.09
N ASN A 144 -10.03 -23.82 0.57
CA ASN A 144 -8.89 -23.16 0.02
C ASN A 144 -8.50 -23.79 -1.33
N HIS A 145 -8.63 -23.03 -2.39
CA HIS A 145 -8.13 -23.40 -3.71
C HIS A 145 -6.92 -22.54 -4.03
N VAL A 146 -5.77 -23.17 -4.13
CA VAL A 146 -4.60 -22.53 -4.74
C VAL A 146 -4.74 -22.69 -6.24
N PHE A 147 -4.89 -21.60 -6.95
CA PHE A 147 -4.92 -21.62 -8.41
C PHE A 147 -3.52 -21.95 -8.97
N SER A 148 -3.50 -22.67 -10.11
CA SER A 148 -2.24 -22.86 -10.84
C SER A 148 -1.67 -21.55 -11.35
N LEU A 149 -0.36 -21.49 -11.53
CA LEU A 149 0.32 -20.29 -12.05
C LEU A 149 -0.27 -19.81 -13.39
N ASP A 150 -0.61 -20.72 -14.31
CA ASP A 150 -1.23 -20.37 -15.59
C ASP A 150 -2.55 -19.61 -15.41
N LYS A 151 -3.37 -20.01 -14.43
CA LYS A 151 -4.64 -19.33 -14.13
C LYS A 151 -4.41 -17.96 -13.49
N ILE A 152 -3.41 -17.87 -12.61
CA ILE A 152 -2.99 -16.61 -11.99
C ILE A 152 -2.51 -15.64 -13.05
N GLU A 153 -1.61 -16.09 -13.93
CA GLU A 153 -1.07 -15.29 -15.02
C GLU A 153 -2.16 -14.82 -15.97
N LYS A 154 -3.05 -15.74 -16.38
CA LYS A 154 -4.19 -15.38 -17.21
C LYS A 154 -5.09 -14.33 -16.56
N PHE A 155 -5.41 -14.49 -15.27
CA PHE A 155 -6.23 -13.53 -14.53
C PHE A 155 -5.61 -12.14 -14.50
N VAL A 156 -4.31 -12.03 -14.17
CA VAL A 156 -3.63 -10.73 -14.08
C VAL A 156 -3.54 -10.07 -15.46
N ARG A 157 -3.25 -10.85 -16.50
CA ARG A 157 -3.24 -10.37 -17.88
C ARG A 157 -4.62 -9.89 -18.36
N ASP A 158 -5.67 -10.66 -18.08
CA ASP A 158 -7.05 -10.29 -18.43
C ASP A 158 -7.46 -9.01 -17.69
N ALA A 159 -7.06 -8.86 -16.42
CA ALA A 159 -7.29 -7.64 -15.65
C ALA A 159 -6.62 -6.41 -16.29
N ALA A 160 -5.35 -6.54 -16.69
CA ALA A 160 -4.61 -5.48 -17.38
C ALA A 160 -5.28 -5.10 -18.72
N HIS A 161 -5.63 -6.07 -19.55
CA HIS A 161 -6.32 -5.85 -20.82
C HIS A 161 -7.72 -5.23 -20.64
N SER A 162 -8.38 -5.49 -19.52
CA SER A 162 -9.69 -4.91 -19.20
C SER A 162 -9.60 -3.47 -18.68
N GLY A 163 -8.41 -2.89 -18.56
CA GLY A 163 -8.20 -1.53 -18.07
C GLY A 163 -8.25 -1.39 -16.56
N ILE A 164 -8.11 -2.47 -15.81
CA ILE A 164 -7.94 -2.43 -14.36
C ILE A 164 -6.54 -1.87 -14.07
N VAL A 165 -6.48 -0.75 -13.36
CA VAL A 165 -5.22 -0.03 -13.10
C VAL A 165 -4.61 -0.35 -11.74
N GLU A 166 -5.40 -0.94 -10.82
CA GLU A 166 -4.95 -1.25 -9.47
C GLU A 166 -5.41 -2.64 -9.02
N ILE A 167 -4.49 -3.43 -8.48
CA ILE A 167 -4.79 -4.69 -7.80
C ILE A 167 -4.29 -4.59 -6.36
N LEU A 168 -5.22 -4.57 -5.41
CA LEU A 168 -4.93 -4.59 -3.98
C LEU A 168 -4.88 -6.06 -3.51
N LEU A 169 -3.73 -6.49 -3.02
CA LEU A 169 -3.56 -7.84 -2.51
C LEU A 169 -4.08 -7.95 -1.08
N THR A 170 -4.92 -8.94 -0.83
CA THR A 170 -5.45 -9.28 0.49
C THR A 170 -5.65 -10.79 0.56
N GLY A 171 -6.39 -11.28 1.54
CA GLY A 171 -6.77 -12.68 1.59
C GLY A 171 -6.80 -13.23 3.00
N GLY A 172 -6.45 -14.48 3.13
CA GLY A 172 -6.01 -15.08 4.38
C GLY A 172 -4.69 -14.44 4.77
N ASP A 173 -3.59 -15.15 4.56
CA ASP A 173 -2.25 -14.56 4.62
C ASP A 173 -1.58 -14.76 3.27
N PHE A 174 -1.06 -13.68 2.70
CA PHE A 174 -0.48 -13.72 1.35
C PHE A 174 0.68 -14.72 1.27
N PHE A 175 1.52 -14.80 2.30
CA PHE A 175 2.67 -15.68 2.35
C PHE A 175 2.34 -17.16 2.64
N GLU A 176 1.08 -17.48 2.88
CA GLU A 176 0.58 -18.86 2.88
C GLU A 176 0.24 -19.36 1.45
N ASN A 177 0.32 -18.50 0.46
CA ASN A 177 0.24 -18.91 -0.94
C ASN A 177 1.63 -19.41 -1.39
N PRO A 178 1.76 -20.66 -1.90
CA PRO A 178 3.05 -21.19 -2.33
C PRO A 178 3.68 -20.42 -3.49
N TYR A 179 2.87 -19.69 -4.26
CA TYR A 179 3.28 -18.91 -5.43
C TYR A 179 3.39 -17.41 -5.15
N TRP A 180 3.58 -16.99 -3.89
CA TRP A 180 3.60 -15.58 -3.55
C TRP A 180 4.69 -14.79 -4.30
N LYS A 181 5.83 -15.40 -4.60
CA LYS A 181 6.92 -14.80 -5.37
C LYS A 181 6.50 -14.57 -6.82
N GLU A 182 6.03 -15.64 -7.45
CA GLU A 182 5.58 -15.63 -8.83
C GLU A 182 4.40 -14.67 -9.04
N ILE A 183 3.51 -14.55 -8.06
CA ILE A 183 2.41 -13.57 -8.08
C ILE A 183 2.97 -12.14 -8.16
N LEU A 184 3.95 -11.79 -7.32
CA LEU A 184 4.57 -10.47 -7.37
C LEU A 184 5.30 -10.22 -8.68
N GLU A 185 5.98 -11.23 -9.22
CA GLU A 185 6.65 -11.15 -10.52
C GLU A 185 5.67 -10.95 -11.68
N ILE A 186 4.57 -11.71 -11.71
CA ILE A 186 3.53 -11.60 -12.73
C ILE A 186 2.89 -10.22 -12.67
N LEU A 187 2.50 -9.74 -11.49
CA LEU A 187 1.90 -8.42 -11.32
C LEU A 187 2.84 -7.32 -11.81
N ARG A 188 4.11 -7.38 -11.46
CA ARG A 188 5.11 -6.41 -11.90
C ARG A 188 5.32 -6.46 -13.42
N ARG A 189 5.38 -7.66 -14.02
CA ARG A 189 5.52 -7.83 -15.46
C ARG A 189 4.34 -7.26 -16.25
N GLU A 190 3.13 -7.37 -15.71
CA GLU A 190 1.91 -6.82 -16.32
C GLU A 190 1.68 -5.33 -15.96
N GLY A 191 2.68 -4.67 -15.35
CA GLY A 191 2.66 -3.23 -15.12
C GLY A 191 2.00 -2.78 -13.83
N TYR A 192 1.61 -3.71 -12.94
CA TYR A 192 1.05 -3.34 -11.64
C TYR A 192 2.13 -2.97 -10.64
N ASN A 193 1.98 -1.81 -10.02
CA ASN A 193 2.80 -1.40 -8.88
C ASN A 193 2.11 -1.87 -7.59
N ILE A 194 2.72 -2.84 -6.90
CA ILE A 194 2.21 -3.34 -5.63
C ILE A 194 2.85 -2.53 -4.50
N GLU A 195 2.03 -1.71 -3.86
CA GLU A 195 2.51 -0.84 -2.78
C GLU A 195 2.70 -1.60 -1.47
N LEU A 196 1.81 -2.55 -1.19
CA LEU A 196 1.69 -3.17 0.12
C LEU A 196 1.23 -4.62 0.04
N VAL A 197 1.85 -5.46 0.86
CA VAL A 197 1.42 -6.84 1.13
C VAL A 197 1.32 -7.05 2.63
N SER A 198 0.25 -7.70 3.10
CA SER A 198 0.02 -7.91 4.54
C SER A 198 0.25 -9.35 4.98
N THR A 199 0.75 -9.51 6.21
CA THR A 199 0.93 -10.82 6.86
C THR A 199 0.71 -10.78 8.38
N LYS A 200 0.29 -11.91 8.92
CA LYS A 200 0.39 -12.30 10.34
C LYS A 200 1.32 -13.50 10.54
N LYS A 201 1.78 -14.11 9.44
CA LYS A 201 2.74 -15.19 9.48
C LYS A 201 4.12 -14.63 9.88
N PRO A 202 4.79 -15.22 10.88
CA PRO A 202 6.18 -14.92 11.15
C PRO A 202 7.05 -15.38 9.97
N LEU A 203 7.59 -14.43 9.21
CA LEU A 203 8.50 -14.72 8.10
C LEU A 203 9.91 -14.95 8.62
N SER A 204 10.57 -15.96 8.09
CA SER A 204 11.99 -16.21 8.33
C SER A 204 12.85 -15.10 7.71
N ARG A 205 14.10 -14.98 8.18
CA ARG A 205 15.06 -14.05 7.59
C ARG A 205 15.24 -14.27 6.08
N ILE A 206 15.26 -15.53 5.64
CA ILE A 206 15.38 -15.91 4.22
C ILE A 206 14.16 -15.42 3.42
N GLU A 207 12.94 -15.59 3.93
CA GLU A 207 11.73 -15.09 3.29
C GLU A 207 11.72 -13.57 3.19
N LEU A 208 12.21 -12.87 4.21
CA LEU A 208 12.35 -11.40 4.20
C LEU A 208 13.42 -10.91 3.20
N GLU A 209 14.56 -11.62 3.08
CA GLU A 209 15.59 -11.33 2.07
C GLU A 209 15.05 -11.50 0.64
N GLU A 210 14.27 -12.56 0.40
CA GLU A 210 13.59 -12.77 -0.87
C GLU A 210 12.55 -11.69 -1.14
N PHE A 211 11.70 -11.37 -0.16
CA PHE A 211 10.66 -10.36 -0.29
C PHE A 211 11.23 -8.97 -0.58
N LYS A 212 12.35 -8.60 0.05
CA LYS A 212 13.02 -7.31 -0.17
C LYS A 212 13.33 -7.03 -1.64
N LYS A 213 13.61 -8.07 -2.44
CA LYS A 213 13.94 -7.94 -3.88
C LYS A 213 12.80 -7.30 -4.69
N TYR A 214 11.58 -7.37 -4.20
CA TYR A 214 10.40 -6.82 -4.90
C TYR A 214 10.18 -5.33 -4.62
N GLY A 215 10.83 -4.75 -3.61
CA GLY A 215 10.68 -3.34 -3.25
C GLY A 215 9.25 -2.97 -2.78
N VAL A 216 8.49 -3.97 -2.34
CA VAL A 216 7.13 -3.82 -1.82
C VAL A 216 7.18 -3.58 -0.32
N ARG A 217 6.31 -2.71 0.20
CA ARG A 217 6.18 -2.48 1.64
C ARG A 217 5.46 -3.66 2.29
N LEU A 218 5.93 -4.07 3.47
CA LEU A 218 5.31 -5.14 4.24
C LEU A 218 4.40 -4.56 5.32
N GLN A 219 3.12 -4.93 5.35
CA GLN A 219 2.27 -4.69 6.50
C GLN A 219 2.33 -5.91 7.42
N ILE A 220 2.82 -5.72 8.62
CA ILE A 220 2.83 -6.77 9.64
C ILE A 220 1.68 -6.48 10.60
N SER A 221 0.75 -7.42 10.70
CA SER A 221 -0.38 -7.26 11.60
C SER A 221 -0.04 -7.88 12.95
N ILE A 222 0.06 -7.03 13.97
CA ILE A 222 0.38 -7.42 15.35
C ILE A 222 -0.59 -6.76 16.32
N ASP A 223 -1.28 -7.56 17.11
CA ASP A 223 -2.35 -7.10 17.99
C ASP A 223 -1.92 -7.05 19.46
N THR A 224 -0.83 -7.75 19.79
CA THR A 224 -0.29 -7.86 21.16
C THR A 224 1.11 -8.47 21.14
N LEU A 225 1.89 -8.22 22.18
CA LEU A 225 3.14 -8.92 22.48
C LEU A 225 2.99 -9.99 23.56
N SER A 226 1.78 -10.16 24.13
CA SER A 226 1.46 -11.18 25.12
C SER A 226 0.99 -12.47 24.44
N ASP A 227 1.70 -13.60 24.69
CA ASP A 227 1.31 -14.91 24.16
C ASP A 227 -0.10 -15.34 24.63
N ASN A 228 -0.50 -14.96 25.85
CA ASN A 228 -1.84 -15.28 26.35
C ASN A 228 -2.95 -14.56 25.59
N ILE A 229 -2.74 -13.27 25.26
CA ILE A 229 -3.68 -12.49 24.47
C ILE A 229 -3.67 -13.01 23.02
N ALA A 230 -2.49 -13.23 22.45
CA ALA A 230 -2.34 -13.78 21.11
C ALA A 230 -3.04 -15.14 20.96
N HIS A 231 -2.88 -16.03 21.93
CA HIS A 231 -3.57 -17.34 21.94
C HIS A 231 -5.09 -17.17 21.91
N LYS A 232 -5.63 -16.30 22.77
CA LYS A 232 -7.10 -16.05 22.85
C LYS A 232 -7.65 -15.38 21.58
N LEU A 233 -6.91 -14.45 21.01
CA LEU A 233 -7.38 -13.60 19.92
C LEU A 233 -7.14 -14.19 18.54
N LEU A 234 -6.00 -14.87 18.36
CA LEU A 234 -5.49 -15.33 17.07
C LEU A 234 -5.45 -16.85 16.95
N HIS A 235 -5.69 -17.59 18.04
CA HIS A 235 -5.58 -19.06 18.13
C HIS A 235 -4.21 -19.60 17.70
N VAL A 236 -3.16 -18.91 18.09
CA VAL A 236 -1.77 -19.29 17.81
C VAL A 236 -1.14 -20.06 19.00
N ASN A 237 -0.06 -20.77 18.72
CA ASN A 237 0.69 -21.49 19.74
C ASN A 237 1.57 -20.54 20.58
N PRO A 238 1.96 -20.92 21.81
CA PRO A 238 2.95 -20.19 22.59
C PRO A 238 4.25 -19.97 21.82
N GLY A 239 4.86 -18.80 21.99
CA GLY A 239 6.07 -18.40 21.27
C GLY A 239 5.82 -17.65 19.97
N TYR A 240 4.56 -17.54 19.52
CA TYR A 240 4.21 -16.77 18.32
C TYR A 240 4.67 -15.31 18.41
N THR A 241 4.44 -14.66 19.55
CA THR A 241 4.84 -13.27 19.74
C THR A 241 6.35 -13.07 19.69
N SER A 242 7.12 -14.04 20.17
CA SER A 242 8.58 -14.06 20.07
C SER A 242 9.05 -14.16 18.61
N CYS A 243 8.41 -15.02 17.81
CA CYS A 243 8.70 -15.14 16.38
C CYS A 243 8.36 -13.84 15.62
N ILE A 244 7.26 -13.17 15.97
CA ILE A 244 6.90 -11.87 15.36
C ILE A 244 7.91 -10.79 15.76
N LYS A 245 8.34 -10.73 17.03
CA LYS A 245 9.39 -9.79 17.48
C LYS A 245 10.70 -10.02 16.72
N GLU A 246 11.09 -11.27 16.52
CA GLU A 246 12.28 -11.63 15.75
C GLU A 246 12.15 -11.22 14.28
N MET A 247 11.01 -11.52 13.66
CA MET A 247 10.71 -11.09 12.28
C MET A 247 10.83 -9.57 12.13
N LEU A 248 10.27 -8.79 13.05
CA LEU A 248 10.33 -7.32 13.01
C LEU A 248 11.77 -6.80 13.12
N ARG A 249 12.59 -7.39 14.01
CA ARG A 249 14.03 -7.05 14.10
C ARG A 249 14.77 -7.42 12.80
N ASN A 250 14.52 -8.62 12.27
CA ASN A 250 15.12 -9.05 11.00
C ASN A 250 14.71 -8.14 9.83
N ALA A 251 13.44 -7.74 9.73
CA ALA A 251 12.97 -6.81 8.71
C ALA A 251 13.68 -5.45 8.85
N ASN A 252 13.80 -4.93 10.07
CA ASN A 252 14.51 -3.70 10.37
C ASN A 252 15.99 -3.77 9.96
N ASP A 253 16.69 -4.83 10.36
CA ASP A 253 18.12 -5.03 10.08
C ASP A 253 18.41 -5.23 8.60
N LEU A 254 17.53 -5.94 7.91
CA LEU A 254 17.60 -6.16 6.45
C LEU A 254 17.27 -4.89 5.66
N GLY A 255 16.67 -3.87 6.28
CA GLY A 255 16.21 -2.67 5.59
C GLY A 255 14.98 -2.93 4.72
N VAL A 256 14.09 -3.83 5.14
CA VAL A 256 12.75 -3.98 4.58
C VAL A 256 11.87 -2.89 5.17
N ASP A 257 11.23 -2.09 4.33
CA ASP A 257 10.28 -1.09 4.80
C ASP A 257 8.96 -1.75 5.19
N PHE A 258 8.46 -1.41 6.38
CA PHE A 258 7.22 -2.00 6.86
C PHE A 258 6.32 -1.00 7.59
N GLN A 259 5.07 -1.37 7.71
CA GLN A 259 4.09 -0.73 8.56
C GLN A 259 3.41 -1.76 9.45
N ILE A 260 2.86 -1.31 10.57
CA ILE A 260 2.14 -2.15 11.52
C ILE A 260 0.65 -1.86 11.44
N ALA A 261 -0.16 -2.91 11.54
CA ALA A 261 -1.60 -2.81 11.77
C ALA A 261 -1.98 -3.58 13.03
N THR A 262 -2.70 -2.93 13.93
CA THR A 262 -3.26 -3.52 15.16
C THR A 262 -4.77 -3.41 15.11
N VAL A 263 -5.47 -4.55 15.27
CA VAL A 263 -6.93 -4.58 15.34
C VAL A 263 -7.36 -4.77 16.79
N LEU A 264 -8.10 -3.80 17.30
CA LEU A 264 -8.57 -3.77 18.68
C LEU A 264 -9.90 -4.50 18.85
N THR A 265 -9.94 -5.28 19.90
CA THR A 265 -11.11 -5.94 20.48
C THR A 265 -11.06 -5.72 22.00
N ASN A 266 -12.10 -6.06 22.74
CA ASN A 266 -12.08 -5.98 24.21
C ASN A 266 -11.07 -6.94 24.87
N ILE A 267 -10.38 -7.77 24.09
CA ILE A 267 -9.35 -8.70 24.56
C ILE A 267 -7.99 -8.02 24.64
N ASN A 268 -7.74 -7.03 23.76
CA ASN A 268 -6.43 -6.39 23.59
C ASN A 268 -6.47 -4.85 23.55
N ASP A 269 -7.61 -4.21 23.88
CA ASP A 269 -7.79 -2.75 23.82
C ASP A 269 -7.32 -2.01 25.10
N SER A 270 -6.60 -2.69 26.00
CA SER A 270 -6.02 -2.03 27.17
C SER A 270 -4.83 -1.13 26.78
N ILE A 271 -4.72 0.00 27.47
CA ILE A 271 -3.59 0.92 27.28
C ILE A 271 -2.26 0.23 27.55
N ASP A 272 -2.18 -0.63 28.56
CA ASP A 272 -0.94 -1.39 28.87
C ASP A 272 -0.48 -2.24 27.66
N ASN A 273 -1.43 -2.90 26.95
CA ASN A 273 -1.09 -3.66 25.76
C ASN A 273 -0.57 -2.76 24.61
N LEU A 274 -1.14 -1.58 24.45
CA LEU A 274 -0.72 -0.62 23.44
C LEU A 274 0.63 0.01 23.80
N GLU A 275 0.87 0.28 25.07
CA GLU A 275 2.16 0.82 25.55
C GLU A 275 3.29 -0.17 25.34
N GLU A 276 3.09 -1.46 25.66
CA GLU A 276 4.06 -2.51 25.40
C GLU A 276 4.41 -2.61 23.91
N LEU A 277 3.40 -2.51 23.02
CA LEU A 277 3.60 -2.45 21.57
C LEU A 277 4.38 -1.19 21.18
N TYR A 278 4.01 -0.03 21.69
CA TYR A 278 4.62 1.25 21.38
C TYR A 278 6.10 1.27 21.76
N GLU A 279 6.43 0.86 22.97
CA GLU A 279 7.81 0.78 23.45
C GLU A 279 8.68 -0.10 22.54
N PHE A 280 8.15 -1.27 22.15
CA PHE A 280 8.87 -2.18 21.25
C PHE A 280 9.03 -1.59 19.85
N LEU A 281 7.96 -1.02 19.29
CA LEU A 281 7.94 -0.51 17.92
C LEU A 281 8.75 0.77 17.74
N ASN A 282 8.84 1.60 18.78
CA ASN A 282 9.60 2.87 18.75
C ASN A 282 11.11 2.67 18.54
N GLY A 283 11.64 1.47 18.78
CA GLY A 283 13.04 1.10 18.52
C GLY A 283 13.33 0.66 17.09
N LEU A 284 12.35 0.67 16.17
CA LEU A 284 12.48 0.13 14.81
C LEU A 284 12.55 1.27 13.78
N ASP A 285 13.70 1.44 13.13
CA ASP A 285 13.97 2.55 12.20
C ASP A 285 13.23 2.41 10.85
N ARG A 286 12.84 1.18 10.48
CA ARG A 286 12.14 0.87 9.22
C ARG A 286 10.63 0.89 9.33
N LEU A 287 10.11 1.14 10.51
CA LEU A 287 8.68 1.34 10.72
C LEU A 287 8.26 2.68 10.12
N SER A 288 7.43 2.62 9.08
CA SER A 288 6.92 3.82 8.42
C SER A 288 5.61 4.32 9.02
N ARG A 289 4.79 3.42 9.57
CA ARG A 289 3.46 3.74 10.08
C ARG A 289 2.96 2.66 11.03
N TRP A 290 2.21 3.05 12.05
CA TRP A 290 1.42 2.15 12.87
C TRP A 290 -0.05 2.55 12.84
N ASP A 291 -0.91 1.67 12.31
CA ASP A 291 -2.36 1.83 12.24
C ASP A 291 -3.02 1.07 13.39
N VAL A 292 -3.75 1.78 14.22
CA VAL A 292 -4.62 1.19 15.26
C VAL A 292 -6.06 1.26 14.76
N ARG A 293 -6.69 0.10 14.59
CA ARG A 293 -8.02 -0.05 14.00
C ARG A 293 -8.94 -0.77 14.97
N ILE A 294 -10.22 -0.45 14.95
CA ILE A 294 -11.24 -1.13 15.76
C ILE A 294 -11.82 -2.27 14.91
N ALA A 295 -11.97 -3.44 15.54
CA ALA A 295 -12.67 -4.55 14.89
C ALA A 295 -14.11 -4.16 14.56
N PHE A 296 -14.55 -4.46 13.35
CA PHE A 296 -15.91 -4.22 12.89
C PHE A 296 -16.58 -5.51 12.41
N ARG A 297 -17.90 -5.56 12.54
CA ARG A 297 -18.69 -6.71 12.08
C ARG A 297 -18.73 -6.74 10.55
N SER A 298 -18.45 -7.89 9.97
CA SER A 298 -18.64 -8.19 8.55
C SER A 298 -19.76 -9.23 8.38
N LEU A 299 -20.14 -9.53 7.13
CA LEU A 299 -21.09 -10.60 6.81
C LEU A 299 -20.59 -11.99 7.25
N TYR A 300 -19.27 -12.14 7.38
CA TYR A 300 -18.61 -13.41 7.70
C TYR A 300 -18.10 -13.48 9.14
N SER A 301 -18.37 -12.45 9.95
CA SER A 301 -18.01 -12.45 11.36
C SER A 301 -18.74 -13.57 12.10
N LYS A 302 -18.07 -14.19 13.07
CA LYS A 302 -18.64 -15.20 13.95
C LYS A 302 -19.92 -14.67 14.64
N SER A 303 -20.84 -15.56 14.98
CA SER A 303 -22.12 -15.19 15.60
C SER A 303 -21.96 -14.44 16.92
N ASP A 304 -20.87 -14.66 17.63
CA ASP A 304 -20.54 -14.06 18.92
C ASP A 304 -19.57 -12.87 18.84
N PHE A 305 -19.39 -12.28 17.64
CA PHE A 305 -18.55 -11.10 17.44
C PHE A 305 -18.83 -9.97 18.45
N ASP A 306 -20.07 -9.77 18.82
CA ASP A 306 -20.44 -8.72 19.77
C ASP A 306 -19.84 -8.92 21.17
N LYS A 307 -19.41 -10.14 21.52
CA LYS A 307 -18.74 -10.44 22.78
C LYS A 307 -17.29 -9.97 22.83
N ILE A 308 -16.67 -9.77 21.67
CA ILE A 308 -15.27 -9.31 21.55
C ILE A 308 -15.14 -7.84 21.15
N LYS A 309 -16.25 -7.15 20.94
CA LYS A 309 -16.27 -5.77 20.52
C LYS A 309 -15.76 -4.85 21.64
N SER A 310 -14.85 -3.95 21.33
CA SER A 310 -14.40 -2.90 22.23
C SER A 310 -15.57 -2.01 22.69
N SER A 311 -15.56 -1.59 23.95
CA SER A 311 -16.53 -0.65 24.46
C SER A 311 -16.28 0.76 23.91
N ARG A 312 -17.32 1.61 23.88
CA ARG A 312 -17.16 3.01 23.50
C ARG A 312 -16.13 3.72 24.39
N ARG A 313 -16.13 3.44 25.68
CA ARG A 313 -15.19 4.01 26.63
C ARG A 313 -13.74 3.61 26.30
N SER A 314 -13.47 2.31 26.05
CA SER A 314 -12.14 1.85 25.65
C SER A 314 -11.68 2.53 24.35
N ILE A 315 -12.59 2.70 23.38
CA ILE A 315 -12.28 3.39 22.12
C ILE A 315 -11.88 4.85 22.37
N GLU A 316 -12.61 5.57 23.22
CA GLU A 316 -12.32 6.96 23.57
C GLU A 316 -10.97 7.08 24.33
N GLU A 317 -10.68 6.16 25.25
CA GLU A 317 -9.40 6.09 25.97
C GLU A 317 -8.23 5.82 25.03
N VAL A 318 -8.38 4.86 24.10
CA VAL A 318 -7.35 4.58 23.07
C VAL A 318 -7.16 5.76 22.12
N ALA A 319 -8.24 6.40 21.70
CA ALA A 319 -8.17 7.58 20.83
C ALA A 319 -7.38 8.72 21.48
N ALA A 320 -7.63 8.98 22.75
CA ALA A 320 -6.88 9.97 23.53
C ALA A 320 -5.39 9.57 23.66
N TRP A 321 -5.11 8.30 23.96
CA TRP A 321 -3.75 7.78 24.06
C TRP A 321 -2.97 7.90 22.74
N VAL A 322 -3.63 7.62 21.62
CA VAL A 322 -3.03 7.78 20.26
C VAL A 322 -2.78 9.26 19.97
N ALA A 323 -3.74 10.15 20.29
CA ALA A 323 -3.61 11.59 20.05
C ALA A 323 -2.38 12.18 20.75
N ASP A 324 -2.13 11.77 22.01
CA ASP A 324 -0.97 12.23 22.78
C ASP A 324 0.39 11.82 22.22
N ARG A 325 0.41 10.85 21.29
CA ARG A 325 1.64 10.28 20.68
C ARG A 325 1.80 10.58 19.21
N CYS A 326 0.84 11.26 18.61
CA CYS A 326 0.82 11.60 17.19
C CYS A 326 1.35 13.00 16.85
N ASP A 327 2.08 13.68 17.74
CA ASP A 327 2.70 15.00 17.52
C ASP A 327 3.88 14.99 16.52
#